data_1106f9e863efa003fac952d5a06036ab
#
_entry.id   1106f9e863efa003fac952d5a06036ab
#
_cell.length_a   1.000
_cell.length_b   1.000
_cell.length_c   1.000
_cell.angle_alpha   90.00
_cell.angle_beta   90.00
_cell.angle_gamma   90.00
#
_symmetry.space_group_name_H-M   'P 1'
#
loop_
_entity.id
_entity.type
_entity.pdbx_description
1 polymer ?
#
loop_
_entity_poly.entity_id
_entity_poly.type
_entity_poly.pdbx_seq_one_letter_code
_entity_poly.pdbx_strand_id
1 'polypeptide(L)'
;EIASCLVGSEMCIRDRDNVLYKNNHFENYTSLGLNPHYRLENDDWKIRIGALVDMAFGFGKKFRAAPDVAVEYNFSDSYILYAQAKGGRLQNDFRRLETFCPYGQVSSQPDATYEQINAAIGFKASPAIGLWLNLYGGYQNLKDDLFFQPADLESAANEYSPMLSIGQWNTSNIYAGAEIRYGYKNIFSFSATGVYRNWDAKDDSQSNAGAYALVYKPAFEADLHIDVHPVSALLLNLGYRHISREKVEGNKVDAVNNLYAGGNYEFFKGISVYARIDNLLNQDYQYYWGYPTEGINFTGGVSFKF
;
A
#
# COMPACT_ATOMS: atom_id res chain seq x y z
N GLU A 1 1.29 -15.39 20.85
CA GLU A 1 0.65 -16.71 20.73
C GLU A 1 -0.64 -16.72 21.53
N ILE A 2 -1.76 -16.45 20.90
CA ILE A 2 -3.07 -16.88 21.41
C ILE A 2 -3.62 -17.81 20.35
N ALA A 3 -3.18 -19.04 20.45
CA ALA A 3 -3.76 -20.16 19.71
C ALA A 3 -5.07 -20.60 20.36
N SER A 4 -6.02 -20.98 19.52
CA SER A 4 -7.24 -21.71 19.81
C SER A 4 -8.39 -20.94 20.48
N CYS A 5 -9.12 -20.16 19.65
CA CYS A 5 -10.56 -20.10 19.83
C CYS A 5 -11.23 -20.64 18.58
N LEU A 6 -11.57 -21.92 18.59
CA LEU A 6 -12.17 -22.62 17.46
C LEU A 6 -13.62 -22.22 17.18
N VAL A 7 -14.32 -21.66 18.15
CA VAL A 7 -15.66 -21.06 18.03
C VAL A 7 -15.87 -20.04 19.15
N GLY A 8 -16.07 -18.77 18.84
CA GLY A 8 -16.32 -17.79 19.88
C GLY A 8 -16.64 -16.40 19.32
N SER A 9 -17.41 -15.65 20.09
CA SER A 9 -17.56 -14.23 19.90
C SER A 9 -16.52 -13.50 20.74
N GLU A 10 -15.72 -12.64 20.10
CA GLU A 10 -14.71 -11.84 20.78
C GLU A 10 -14.98 -10.35 20.54
N MET A 11 -14.72 -9.55 21.56
CA MET A 11 -14.67 -8.11 21.43
C MET A 11 -13.29 -7.67 21.88
N CYS A 12 -12.48 -7.26 20.91
CA CYS A 12 -11.14 -6.76 21.16
C CYS A 12 -11.10 -5.24 21.05
N ILE A 13 -10.41 -4.58 22.00
CA ILE A 13 -9.90 -3.23 21.76
C ILE A 13 -8.76 -3.41 20.76
N ARG A 14 -8.94 -2.89 19.55
CA ARG A 14 -7.94 -3.00 18.50
C ARG A 14 -6.82 -2.01 18.72
N ASP A 15 -7.20 -0.73 18.84
CA ASP A 15 -6.24 0.37 18.92
C ASP A 15 -6.74 1.46 19.87
N ARG A 16 -5.82 2.07 20.57
CA ARG A 16 -6.04 3.29 21.34
C ARG A 16 -4.90 4.25 21.04
N ASP A 17 -5.19 5.28 20.28
CA ASP A 17 -4.23 6.33 20.00
C ASP A 17 -4.56 7.57 20.78
N ASN A 18 -3.54 8.19 21.36
CA ASN A 18 -3.64 9.47 22.02
C ASN A 18 -2.60 10.40 21.40
N VAL A 19 -3.04 11.33 20.59
CA VAL A 19 -2.19 12.27 19.89
C VAL A 19 -2.25 13.62 20.55
N LEU A 20 -1.11 14.05 21.06
CA LEU A 20 -0.96 15.31 21.77
C LEU A 20 0.01 16.22 21.00
N TYR A 21 -0.48 17.34 20.52
CA TYR A 21 0.33 18.36 19.88
C TYR A 21 0.75 19.43 20.91
N LYS A 22 2.02 19.80 20.90
CA LYS A 22 2.55 20.85 21.77
C LYS A 22 2.35 22.27 21.21
N ASN A 23 1.97 22.34 19.94
CA ASN A 23 1.66 23.62 19.29
C ASN A 23 0.13 23.84 19.31
N ASN A 24 -0.28 25.09 19.27
CA ASN A 24 -1.71 25.45 19.22
C ASN A 24 -2.28 25.39 17.79
N HIS A 25 -1.57 24.78 16.84
CA HIS A 25 -1.98 24.70 15.43
C HIS A 25 -2.90 23.51 15.14
N PHE A 26 -2.70 22.41 15.87
CA PHE A 26 -3.48 21.19 15.71
C PHE A 26 -4.16 20.80 17.04
N GLU A 27 -5.37 20.32 16.93
CA GLU A 27 -6.15 19.86 18.08
C GLU A 27 -5.67 18.48 18.56
N ASN A 28 -5.62 18.33 19.85
CA ASN A 28 -5.35 17.04 20.47
C ASN A 28 -6.57 16.13 20.32
N TYR A 29 -6.32 14.85 20.14
CA TYR A 29 -7.42 13.89 20.05
C TYR A 29 -7.02 12.52 20.59
N THR A 30 -8.05 11.77 20.96
CA THR A 30 -7.94 10.35 21.34
C THR A 30 -8.84 9.54 20.44
N SER A 31 -8.35 8.43 19.91
CA SER A 31 -9.15 7.48 19.17
C SER A 31 -9.20 6.13 19.86
N LEU A 32 -10.34 5.46 19.76
CA LEU A 32 -10.59 4.13 20.28
C LEU A 32 -11.22 3.27 19.19
N GLY A 33 -10.55 2.19 18.82
CA GLY A 33 -11.03 1.19 17.87
C GLY A 33 -11.50 -0.07 18.59
N LEU A 34 -12.74 -0.49 18.35
CA LEU A 34 -13.31 -1.73 18.83
C LEU A 34 -13.54 -2.68 17.66
N ASN A 35 -13.29 -3.96 17.86
CA ASN A 35 -13.51 -5.00 16.85
C ASN A 35 -14.31 -6.17 17.42
N PRO A 36 -15.64 -6.03 17.59
CA PRO A 36 -16.50 -7.17 17.89
C PRO A 36 -16.56 -8.08 16.66
N HIS A 37 -16.23 -9.35 16.86
CA HIS A 37 -16.30 -10.32 15.78
C HIS A 37 -16.62 -11.73 16.29
N TYR A 38 -17.19 -12.51 15.38
CA TYR A 38 -17.44 -13.94 15.55
C TYR A 38 -16.56 -14.69 14.55
N ARG A 39 -15.93 -15.78 15.00
CA ARG A 39 -15.11 -16.66 14.18
C ARG A 39 -15.64 -18.08 14.24
N LEU A 40 -15.74 -18.69 13.08
CA LEU A 40 -16.04 -20.11 12.89
C LEU A 40 -14.97 -20.68 11.97
N GLU A 41 -14.34 -21.75 12.40
CA GLU A 41 -13.31 -22.44 11.64
C GLU A 41 -13.54 -23.95 11.74
N ASN A 42 -13.55 -24.61 10.59
CA ASN A 42 -13.54 -26.07 10.44
C ASN A 42 -12.57 -26.43 9.29
N ASP A 43 -12.52 -27.69 8.91
CA ASP A 43 -11.55 -28.19 7.93
C ASP A 43 -11.67 -27.48 6.56
N ASP A 44 -12.88 -27.17 6.11
CA ASP A 44 -13.15 -26.59 4.80
C ASP A 44 -13.37 -25.07 4.85
N TRP A 45 -13.94 -24.55 5.94
CA TRP A 45 -14.41 -23.20 6.05
C TRP A 45 -13.72 -22.41 7.16
N LYS A 46 -13.30 -21.19 6.83
CA LYS A 46 -12.92 -20.18 7.81
C LYS A 46 -13.80 -18.96 7.60
N ILE A 47 -14.63 -18.65 8.58
CA ILE A 47 -15.59 -17.56 8.52
C ILE A 47 -15.32 -16.61 9.67
N ARG A 48 -15.17 -15.32 9.36
CA ARG A 48 -15.12 -14.24 10.32
C ARG A 48 -16.21 -13.24 9.96
N ILE A 49 -17.04 -12.87 10.92
CA ILE A 49 -18.09 -11.88 10.78
C ILE A 49 -17.94 -10.89 11.93
N GLY A 50 -17.64 -9.65 11.61
CA GLY A 50 -17.41 -8.61 12.60
C GLY A 50 -17.60 -7.23 12.01
N ALA A 51 -17.35 -6.23 12.87
CA ALA A 51 -17.33 -4.84 12.50
C ALA A 51 -16.18 -4.12 13.20
N LEU A 52 -15.62 -3.13 12.56
CA LEU A 52 -14.72 -2.16 13.16
C LEU A 52 -15.54 -0.94 13.55
N VAL A 53 -15.47 -0.56 14.81
CA VAL A 53 -16.16 0.60 15.38
C VAL A 53 -15.10 1.56 15.90
N ASP A 54 -14.99 2.71 15.25
CA ASP A 54 -14.02 3.73 15.59
C ASP A 54 -14.69 4.93 16.23
N MET A 55 -14.19 5.32 17.39
CA MET A 55 -14.64 6.50 18.15
C MET A 55 -13.47 7.48 18.26
N ALA A 56 -13.74 8.76 18.00
CA ALA A 56 -12.78 9.85 18.17
C ALA A 56 -13.31 10.90 19.14
N PHE A 57 -12.43 11.39 20.00
CA PHE A 57 -12.70 12.42 21.00
C PHE A 57 -11.69 13.56 20.80
N GLY A 58 -12.17 14.78 20.75
CA GLY A 58 -11.41 15.97 20.40
C GLY A 58 -11.61 16.31 18.93
N PHE A 59 -10.69 15.91 18.06
CA PHE A 59 -10.73 16.23 16.63
C PHE A 59 -11.28 15.07 15.77
N GLY A 60 -11.92 15.42 14.65
CA GLY A 60 -12.39 14.50 13.62
C GLY A 60 -13.80 13.95 13.87
N LYS A 61 -14.25 13.06 12.99
CA LYS A 61 -15.57 12.43 13.10
C LYS A 61 -15.64 11.50 14.31
N LYS A 62 -16.61 11.79 15.21
CA LYS A 62 -16.74 11.12 16.52
C LYS A 62 -17.01 9.62 16.45
N PHE A 63 -17.71 9.17 15.42
CA PHE A 63 -18.10 7.77 15.26
C PHE A 63 -18.06 7.34 13.79
N ARG A 64 -17.45 6.20 13.54
CA ARG A 64 -17.43 5.54 12.24
C ARG A 64 -17.51 4.03 12.46
N ALA A 65 -18.10 3.30 11.49
CA ALA A 65 -18.17 1.85 11.53
C ALA A 65 -17.91 1.29 10.12
N ALA A 66 -17.13 0.21 10.07
CA ALA A 66 -16.79 -0.50 8.84
C ALA A 66 -16.95 -2.01 9.02
N PRO A 67 -17.19 -2.78 7.95
CA PRO A 67 -17.24 -4.23 8.02
C PRO A 67 -15.85 -4.82 8.37
N ASP A 68 -15.86 -5.98 9.02
CA ASP A 68 -14.72 -6.89 9.17
C ASP A 68 -15.20 -8.32 8.92
N VAL A 69 -15.44 -8.64 7.66
CA VAL A 69 -15.97 -9.92 7.22
C VAL A 69 -14.94 -10.61 6.33
N ALA A 70 -14.71 -11.88 6.57
CA ALA A 70 -13.88 -12.72 5.71
C ALA A 70 -14.45 -14.14 5.69
N VAL A 71 -14.49 -14.73 4.51
CA VAL A 71 -14.89 -16.11 4.27
C VAL A 71 -13.84 -16.76 3.40
N GLU A 72 -13.30 -17.87 3.83
CA GLU A 72 -12.41 -18.72 3.02
C GLU A 72 -13.01 -20.11 2.94
N TYR A 73 -13.00 -20.68 1.75
CA TYR A 73 -13.40 -22.05 1.48
C TYR A 73 -12.25 -22.82 0.84
N ASN A 74 -11.77 -23.82 1.56
CA ASN A 74 -10.73 -24.74 1.11
C ASN A 74 -11.40 -25.93 0.42
N PHE A 75 -11.42 -25.96 -0.91
CA PHE A 75 -12.00 -27.10 -1.63
C PHE A 75 -10.98 -28.17 -2.00
N SER A 76 -9.70 -27.93 -1.71
CA SER A 76 -8.64 -28.93 -1.62
C SER A 76 -7.42 -28.31 -0.95
N ASP A 77 -6.42 -29.11 -0.59
CA ASP A 77 -5.17 -28.66 0.02
C ASP A 77 -4.41 -27.62 -0.82
N SER A 78 -4.74 -27.51 -2.09
CA SER A 78 -4.06 -26.65 -3.05
C SER A 78 -4.89 -25.46 -3.54
N TYR A 79 -6.18 -25.37 -3.21
CA TYR A 79 -7.09 -24.39 -3.78
C TYR A 79 -8.02 -23.78 -2.74
N ILE A 80 -8.03 -22.46 -2.69
CA ILE A 80 -8.83 -21.67 -1.74
C ILE A 80 -9.60 -20.61 -2.52
N LEU A 81 -10.92 -20.58 -2.34
CA LEU A 81 -11.76 -19.46 -2.73
C LEU A 81 -11.98 -18.57 -1.51
N TYR A 82 -11.85 -17.26 -1.66
CA TYR A 82 -12.09 -16.35 -0.57
C TYR A 82 -12.90 -15.13 -0.97
N ALA A 83 -13.63 -14.58 -0.03
CA ALA A 83 -14.28 -13.28 -0.11
C ALA A 83 -14.04 -12.53 1.19
N GLN A 84 -13.80 -11.23 1.09
CA GLN A 84 -13.63 -10.38 2.25
C GLN A 84 -14.25 -9.01 2.04
N ALA A 85 -14.69 -8.40 3.12
CA ALA A 85 -15.08 -7.00 3.16
C ALA A 85 -14.51 -6.41 4.46
N LYS A 86 -13.57 -5.50 4.31
CA LYS A 86 -12.87 -4.86 5.42
C LYS A 86 -12.92 -3.35 5.27
N GLY A 87 -12.70 -2.65 6.36
CA GLY A 87 -12.53 -1.22 6.37
C GLY A 87 -11.86 -0.77 7.65
N GLY A 88 -11.93 0.52 7.94
CA GLY A 88 -11.42 1.07 9.17
C GLY A 88 -10.73 2.40 9.02
N ARG A 89 -10.25 2.91 10.13
CA ARG A 89 -9.58 4.19 10.26
C ARG A 89 -8.10 4.07 9.92
N LEU A 90 -7.62 4.99 9.09
CA LEU A 90 -6.21 5.21 8.81
C LEU A 90 -5.84 6.59 9.37
N GLN A 91 -5.04 6.58 10.42
CA GLN A 91 -4.68 7.79 11.15
C GLN A 91 -3.77 8.68 10.32
N ASN A 92 -4.13 9.95 10.12
CA ASN A 92 -3.33 10.94 9.40
C ASN A 92 -2.48 11.76 10.38
N ASP A 93 -1.61 11.11 11.11
CA ASP A 93 -0.59 11.75 11.93
C ASP A 93 0.60 12.26 11.07
N PHE A 94 1.49 13.03 11.66
CA PHE A 94 2.66 13.56 10.95
C PHE A 94 3.55 12.47 10.35
N ARG A 95 3.67 11.32 10.99
CA ARG A 95 4.48 10.21 10.47
C ARG A 95 3.90 9.70 9.15
N ARG A 96 2.57 9.53 9.10
CA ARG A 96 1.91 9.11 7.86
C ARG A 96 1.98 10.19 6.79
N LEU A 97 1.77 11.46 7.15
CA LEU A 97 1.83 12.58 6.21
C LEU A 97 3.23 12.73 5.61
N GLU A 98 4.28 12.63 6.42
CA GLU A 98 5.68 12.64 5.98
C GLU A 98 5.98 11.48 5.02
N THR A 99 5.51 10.28 5.35
CA THR A 99 5.69 9.11 4.47
C THR A 99 4.88 9.25 3.17
N PHE A 100 3.69 9.84 3.25
CA PHE A 100 2.81 10.04 2.10
C PHE A 100 3.37 11.08 1.12
N CYS A 101 3.81 12.23 1.62
CA CYS A 101 4.43 13.28 0.82
C CYS A 101 5.47 14.05 1.65
N PRO A 102 6.76 13.69 1.56
CA PRO A 102 7.82 14.34 2.34
C PRO A 102 8.03 15.83 1.99
N TYR A 103 7.54 16.26 0.84
CA TYR A 103 7.58 17.64 0.36
C TYR A 103 6.27 18.40 0.60
N GLY A 104 5.32 17.76 1.27
CA GLY A 104 3.98 18.28 1.46
C GLY A 104 3.87 19.22 2.65
N GLN A 105 3.23 20.36 2.46
CA GLN A 105 2.77 21.22 3.54
C GLN A 105 1.35 20.87 3.95
N VAL A 106 1.10 20.94 5.25
CA VAL A 106 -0.21 20.75 5.84
C VAL A 106 -0.68 22.09 6.39
N SER A 107 -1.60 22.73 5.68
CA SER A 107 -2.16 24.03 6.09
C SER A 107 -3.28 23.90 7.14
N SER A 108 -3.95 22.76 7.20
CA SER A 108 -4.99 22.45 8.19
C SER A 108 -4.84 21.01 8.64
N GLN A 109 -5.25 20.74 9.88
CA GLN A 109 -5.21 19.36 10.43
C GLN A 109 -6.11 18.43 9.61
N PRO A 110 -5.56 17.37 8.98
CA PRO A 110 -6.37 16.42 8.24
C PRO A 110 -7.13 15.48 9.18
N ASP A 111 -8.40 15.20 8.87
CA ASP A 111 -9.13 14.11 9.53
C ASP A 111 -8.52 12.76 9.14
N ALA A 112 -8.77 11.73 9.91
CA ALA A 112 -8.34 10.38 9.56
C ALA A 112 -9.00 9.94 8.25
N THR A 113 -8.23 9.38 7.33
CA THR A 113 -8.78 8.68 6.16
C THR A 113 -9.59 7.49 6.64
N TYR A 114 -10.78 7.31 6.09
CA TYR A 114 -11.65 6.22 6.48
C TYR A 114 -11.98 5.31 5.32
N GLU A 115 -11.46 4.11 5.36
CA GLU A 115 -11.86 3.05 4.44
C GLU A 115 -13.25 2.54 4.85
N GLN A 116 -14.30 2.99 4.14
CA GLN A 116 -15.66 2.58 4.43
C GLN A 116 -15.87 1.10 4.13
N ILE A 117 -15.28 0.66 3.03
CA ILE A 117 -15.30 -0.72 2.58
C ILE A 117 -14.15 -0.97 1.61
N ASN A 118 -13.52 -2.12 1.76
CA ASN A 118 -12.64 -2.75 0.78
C ASN A 118 -13.12 -4.20 0.65
N ALA A 119 -13.94 -4.43 -0.35
CA ALA A 119 -14.52 -5.74 -0.63
C ALA A 119 -13.75 -6.40 -1.76
N ALA A 120 -13.35 -7.64 -1.57
CA ALA A 120 -12.62 -8.43 -2.56
C ALA A 120 -13.11 -9.88 -2.58
N ILE A 121 -13.08 -10.46 -3.77
CA ILE A 121 -13.19 -11.89 -3.99
C ILE A 121 -11.92 -12.36 -4.69
N GLY A 122 -11.44 -13.54 -4.36
CA GLY A 122 -10.24 -14.06 -4.98
C GLY A 122 -10.10 -15.57 -4.85
N PHE A 123 -9.12 -16.06 -5.58
CA PHE A 123 -8.78 -17.45 -5.70
C PHE A 123 -7.28 -17.64 -5.51
N LYS A 124 -6.90 -18.45 -4.53
CA LYS A 124 -5.51 -18.85 -4.27
C LYS A 124 -5.30 -20.27 -4.74
N ALA A 125 -4.19 -20.55 -5.37
CA ALA A 125 -3.83 -21.86 -5.86
C ALA A 125 -2.35 -22.19 -5.64
N SER A 126 -2.07 -23.44 -5.29
CA SER A 126 -0.73 -24.03 -5.22
C SER A 126 -0.69 -25.29 -6.07
N PRO A 127 -0.81 -25.19 -7.43
CA PRO A 127 -1.01 -26.35 -8.31
C PRO A 127 0.23 -27.22 -8.46
N ALA A 128 1.40 -26.73 -8.07
CA ALA A 128 2.67 -27.46 -8.12
C ALA A 128 3.58 -27.04 -6.97
N ILE A 129 4.55 -27.90 -6.65
CA ILE A 129 5.54 -27.62 -5.60
C ILE A 129 6.30 -26.33 -5.92
N GLY A 130 6.29 -25.41 -4.97
CA GLY A 130 6.95 -24.11 -5.08
C GLY A 130 6.17 -23.05 -5.89
N LEU A 131 5.06 -23.39 -6.55
CA LEU A 131 4.23 -22.44 -7.29
C LEU A 131 3.01 -22.04 -6.45
N TRP A 132 2.85 -20.72 -6.27
CA TRP A 132 1.70 -20.13 -5.62
C TRP A 132 1.13 -19.00 -6.50
N LEU A 133 -0.17 -18.97 -6.60
CA LEU A 133 -0.95 -18.03 -7.41
C LEU A 133 -2.05 -17.41 -6.56
N ASN A 134 -2.34 -16.12 -6.77
CA ASN A 134 -3.51 -15.46 -6.22
C ASN A 134 -4.12 -14.54 -7.28
N LEU A 135 -5.38 -14.74 -7.60
CA LEU A 135 -6.15 -13.88 -8.49
C LEU A 135 -7.27 -13.26 -7.69
N TYR A 136 -7.45 -11.95 -7.81
CA TYR A 136 -8.47 -11.25 -7.03
C TYR A 136 -9.03 -10.03 -7.77
N GLY A 137 -10.23 -9.65 -7.37
CA GLY A 137 -10.84 -8.40 -7.78
C GLY A 137 -11.69 -7.85 -6.66
N GLY A 138 -11.91 -6.54 -6.68
CA GLY A 138 -12.62 -5.91 -5.60
C GLY A 138 -13.01 -4.46 -5.85
N TYR A 139 -13.59 -3.88 -4.83
CA TYR A 139 -14.02 -2.49 -4.77
C TYR A 139 -13.58 -1.87 -3.45
N GLN A 140 -13.04 -0.66 -3.51
CA GLN A 140 -12.60 0.12 -2.37
C GLN A 140 -13.27 1.48 -2.36
N ASN A 141 -13.68 1.97 -1.18
CA ASN A 141 -14.24 3.31 -0.98
C ASN A 141 -13.57 3.97 0.22
N LEU A 142 -12.98 5.13 -0.04
CA LEU A 142 -12.22 5.92 0.93
C LEU A 142 -12.89 7.27 1.15
N LYS A 143 -13.06 7.65 2.40
CA LYS A 143 -13.46 9.00 2.81
C LYS A 143 -12.24 9.73 3.36
N ASP A 144 -12.18 11.03 3.06
CA ASP A 144 -11.09 11.89 3.51
C ASP A 144 -9.72 11.30 3.13
N ASP A 145 -9.60 10.74 1.89
CA ASP A 145 -8.38 10.14 1.36
C ASP A 145 -7.36 11.23 1.02
N LEU A 146 -6.10 10.98 1.32
CA LEU A 146 -5.03 11.93 1.11
C LEU A 146 -4.66 12.07 -0.36
N PHE A 147 -4.42 13.29 -0.80
CA PHE A 147 -3.78 13.61 -2.07
C PHE A 147 -2.83 14.81 -1.89
N PHE A 148 -1.96 15.03 -2.85
CA PHE A 148 -1.11 16.21 -2.89
C PHE A 148 -1.24 16.93 -4.23
N GLN A 149 -1.08 18.23 -4.20
CA GLN A 149 -1.13 19.11 -5.36
C GLN A 149 -0.14 20.25 -5.19
N PRO A 150 0.28 20.95 -6.26
CA PRO A 150 1.02 22.19 -6.12
C PRO A 150 0.26 23.19 -5.25
N ALA A 151 0.96 23.79 -4.28
CA ALA A 151 0.34 24.76 -3.37
C ALA A 151 -0.05 26.06 -4.10
N ASP A 152 0.66 26.39 -5.16
CA ASP A 152 0.40 27.52 -6.04
C ASP A 152 0.54 27.07 -7.50
N LEU A 153 -0.51 27.28 -8.29
CA LEU A 153 -0.54 26.93 -9.73
C LEU A 153 0.43 27.81 -10.56
N GLU A 154 0.75 29.01 -10.10
CA GLU A 154 1.73 29.86 -10.77
C GLU A 154 3.17 29.36 -10.51
N SER A 155 3.45 28.81 -9.34
CA SER A 155 4.74 28.20 -9.03
C SER A 155 4.89 26.80 -9.68
N ALA A 156 3.81 26.12 -10.01
CA ALA A 156 3.85 24.87 -10.76
C ALA A 156 4.38 25.01 -12.19
N ALA A 157 4.36 26.24 -12.74
CA ALA A 157 4.95 26.57 -14.04
C ALA A 157 6.48 26.70 -13.99
N ASN A 158 7.07 26.82 -12.81
CA ASN A 158 8.53 26.82 -12.61
C ASN A 158 8.98 25.39 -12.30
N GLU A 159 9.75 24.82 -13.18
CA GLU A 159 10.10 23.38 -13.31
C GLU A 159 10.72 22.71 -12.08
N TYR A 160 11.10 23.41 -11.01
CA TYR A 160 11.87 22.82 -9.92
C TYR A 160 11.29 23.14 -8.54
N SER A 161 11.00 22.06 -7.80
CA SER A 161 10.65 22.06 -6.38
C SER A 161 9.44 22.93 -5.99
N PRO A 162 8.28 22.77 -6.62
CA PRO A 162 7.08 23.47 -6.16
C PRO A 162 6.72 22.98 -4.76
N MET A 163 6.31 23.90 -3.92
CA MET A 163 5.72 23.56 -2.64
C MET A 163 4.45 22.73 -2.87
N LEU A 164 4.35 21.57 -2.26
CA LEU A 164 3.16 20.73 -2.36
C LEU A 164 2.26 20.96 -1.16
N SER A 165 0.97 21.00 -1.36
CA SER A 165 -0.04 20.99 -0.30
C SER A 165 -0.71 19.61 -0.23
N ILE A 166 -0.96 19.14 1.00
CA ILE A 166 -1.70 17.92 1.25
C ILE A 166 -3.16 18.27 1.49
N GLY A 167 -4.04 17.66 0.71
CA GLY A 167 -5.48 17.77 0.82
C GLY A 167 -6.15 16.43 1.06
N GLN A 168 -7.48 16.47 1.21
CA GLN A 168 -8.30 15.27 1.40
C GLN A 168 -9.48 15.27 0.43
N TRP A 169 -9.81 14.10 -0.12
CA TRP A 169 -10.93 13.91 -1.02
C TRP A 169 -11.55 12.52 -0.86
N ASN A 170 -12.82 12.39 -1.25
CA ASN A 170 -13.48 11.08 -1.26
C ASN A 170 -13.17 10.35 -2.55
N THR A 171 -12.54 9.20 -2.47
CA THR A 171 -12.15 8.40 -3.63
C THR A 171 -12.73 6.99 -3.56
N SER A 172 -12.93 6.38 -4.71
CA SER A 172 -13.26 4.97 -4.81
C SER A 172 -12.53 4.34 -6.00
N ASN A 173 -12.36 3.03 -5.97
CA ASN A 173 -11.82 2.31 -7.12
C ASN A 173 -12.39 0.90 -7.22
N ILE A 174 -12.46 0.40 -8.44
CA ILE A 174 -12.61 -1.02 -8.75
C ILE A 174 -11.22 -1.52 -9.14
N TYR A 175 -10.82 -2.66 -8.62
CA TYR A 175 -9.51 -3.21 -8.89
C TYR A 175 -9.55 -4.70 -9.24
N ALA A 176 -8.55 -5.12 -10.01
CA ALA A 176 -8.25 -6.52 -10.25
C ALA A 176 -6.75 -6.74 -10.16
N GLY A 177 -6.34 -7.83 -9.56
CA GLY A 177 -4.93 -8.13 -9.35
C GLY A 177 -4.60 -9.61 -9.48
N ALA A 178 -3.33 -9.85 -9.73
CA ALA A 178 -2.73 -11.17 -9.79
C ALA A 178 -1.38 -11.17 -9.08
N GLU A 179 -1.12 -12.24 -8.35
CA GLU A 179 0.18 -12.50 -7.73
C GLU A 179 0.64 -13.90 -8.12
N ILE A 180 1.92 -14.02 -8.46
CA ILE A 180 2.57 -15.28 -8.79
C ILE A 180 3.85 -15.34 -7.97
N ARG A 181 4.08 -16.46 -7.30
CA ARG A 181 5.34 -16.75 -6.62
C ARG A 181 5.79 -18.14 -7.02
N TYR A 182 7.04 -18.26 -7.38
CA TYR A 182 7.64 -19.55 -7.70
C TYR A 182 9.00 -19.66 -7.02
N GLY A 183 9.22 -20.76 -6.32
CA GLY A 183 10.50 -21.09 -5.72
C GLY A 183 10.96 -22.46 -6.13
N TYR A 184 12.21 -22.57 -6.57
CA TYR A 184 12.85 -23.84 -6.89
C TYR A 184 14.04 -24.08 -5.98
N LYS A 185 13.83 -24.94 -5.00
CA LYS A 185 14.83 -25.21 -3.94
C LYS A 185 15.29 -23.87 -3.32
N ASN A 186 16.59 -23.78 -2.97
CA ASN A 186 17.19 -22.54 -2.52
C ASN A 186 18.02 -21.86 -3.62
N ILE A 187 17.73 -22.19 -4.90
CA ILE A 187 18.55 -21.74 -6.05
C ILE A 187 17.87 -20.56 -6.75
N PHE A 188 16.56 -20.60 -6.86
CA PHE A 188 15.82 -19.63 -7.64
C PHE A 188 14.50 -19.27 -6.96
N SER A 189 14.18 -17.98 -6.90
CA SER A 189 12.86 -17.49 -6.58
C SER A 189 12.42 -16.43 -7.57
N PHE A 190 11.15 -16.44 -7.89
CA PHE A 190 10.48 -15.49 -8.76
C PHE A 190 9.20 -15.02 -8.09
N SER A 191 8.95 -13.72 -8.08
CA SER A 191 7.67 -13.14 -7.70
C SER A 191 7.24 -12.10 -8.71
N ALA A 192 5.95 -12.11 -9.01
CA ALA A 192 5.30 -11.12 -9.85
C ALA A 192 3.99 -10.72 -9.22
N THR A 193 3.76 -9.43 -9.10
CA THR A 193 2.48 -8.84 -8.70
C THR A 193 2.03 -7.84 -9.74
N GLY A 194 0.73 -7.83 -10.03
CA GLY A 194 0.13 -6.84 -10.92
C GLY A 194 -1.23 -6.45 -10.40
N VAL A 195 -1.53 -5.15 -10.33
CA VAL A 195 -2.83 -4.63 -9.89
C VAL A 195 -3.26 -3.52 -10.82
N TYR A 196 -4.42 -3.68 -11.40
CA TYR A 196 -5.12 -2.64 -12.15
C TYR A 196 -6.19 -2.01 -11.26
N ARG A 197 -6.30 -0.67 -11.30
CA ARG A 197 -7.32 0.10 -10.59
C ARG A 197 -7.96 1.11 -11.52
N ASN A 198 -9.27 1.17 -11.49
CA ASN A 198 -10.06 2.25 -12.10
C ASN A 198 -10.57 3.13 -10.96
N TRP A 199 -10.02 4.33 -10.86
CA TRP A 199 -10.31 5.29 -9.81
C TRP A 199 -11.45 6.23 -10.19
N ASP A 200 -12.22 6.60 -9.19
CA ASP A 200 -13.25 7.62 -9.25
C ASP A 200 -13.12 8.57 -8.05
N ALA A 201 -13.20 9.87 -8.31
CA ALA A 201 -13.25 10.91 -7.29
C ALA A 201 -14.67 11.48 -7.26
N LYS A 202 -15.37 11.30 -6.16
CA LYS A 202 -16.73 11.80 -6.00
C LYS A 202 -16.70 13.33 -5.94
N ASP A 203 -17.08 13.96 -7.02
CA ASP A 203 -17.17 15.41 -7.11
C ASP A 203 -18.59 15.86 -6.76
N ASP A 204 -18.74 16.57 -5.64
CA ASP A 204 -19.98 17.24 -5.25
C ASP A 204 -19.91 18.75 -5.56
N SER A 205 -18.81 19.23 -6.13
CA SER A 205 -18.61 20.65 -6.43
C SER A 205 -17.88 20.85 -7.75
N GLN A 206 -18.16 21.96 -8.42
CA GLN A 206 -17.52 22.41 -9.66
C GLN A 206 -16.01 22.77 -9.49
N SER A 207 -15.30 22.12 -8.59
CA SER A 207 -13.88 22.38 -8.35
C SER A 207 -13.02 21.27 -8.96
N ASN A 208 -11.93 21.64 -9.64
CA ASN A 208 -10.96 20.71 -10.21
C ASN A 208 -10.18 19.90 -9.13
N ALA A 209 -10.51 20.07 -7.85
CA ALA A 209 -9.82 19.39 -6.76
C ALA A 209 -9.96 17.86 -6.82
N GLY A 210 -11.11 17.36 -7.26
CA GLY A 210 -11.33 15.92 -7.47
C GLY A 210 -10.41 15.34 -8.54
N ALA A 211 -10.13 16.09 -9.60
CA ALA A 211 -9.20 15.69 -10.65
C ALA A 211 -7.76 15.56 -10.10
N TYR A 212 -7.31 16.53 -9.31
CA TYR A 212 -5.98 16.47 -8.68
C TYR A 212 -5.84 15.28 -7.71
N ALA A 213 -6.92 14.88 -7.04
CA ALA A 213 -6.92 13.73 -6.15
C ALA A 213 -6.57 12.41 -6.86
N LEU A 214 -6.76 12.33 -8.18
CA LEU A 214 -6.49 11.13 -8.98
C LEU A 214 -5.15 11.14 -9.70
N VAL A 215 -4.52 12.30 -9.94
CA VAL A 215 -3.31 12.45 -10.79
C VAL A 215 -2.19 11.49 -10.39
N TYR A 216 -1.96 11.28 -9.09
CA TYR A 216 -0.89 10.41 -8.59
C TYR A 216 -1.38 9.03 -8.14
N LYS A 217 -2.67 8.75 -8.27
CA LYS A 217 -3.19 7.41 -7.97
C LYS A 217 -2.74 6.43 -9.07
N PRO A 218 -2.22 5.25 -8.68
CA PRO A 218 -1.78 4.26 -9.65
C PRO A 218 -2.97 3.62 -10.36
N ALA A 219 -3.01 3.69 -11.69
CA ALA A 219 -3.98 2.97 -12.52
C ALA A 219 -3.54 1.52 -12.76
N PHE A 220 -2.24 1.31 -12.94
CA PHE A 220 -1.65 -0.03 -13.00
C PHE A 220 -0.30 -0.04 -12.31
N GLU A 221 -0.11 -1.03 -11.44
CA GLU A 221 1.17 -1.30 -10.77
C GLU A 221 1.60 -2.72 -11.10
N ALA A 222 2.87 -2.90 -11.41
CA ALA A 222 3.48 -4.21 -11.56
C ALA A 222 4.86 -4.22 -10.90
N ASP A 223 5.10 -5.26 -10.09
CA ASP A 223 6.40 -5.54 -9.49
C ASP A 223 6.83 -6.95 -9.88
N LEU A 224 7.99 -7.07 -10.49
CA LEU A 224 8.65 -8.32 -10.84
C LEU A 224 9.95 -8.43 -10.08
N HIS A 225 10.22 -9.57 -9.45
CA HIS A 225 11.45 -9.80 -8.71
C HIS A 225 11.94 -11.21 -8.90
N ILE A 226 13.24 -11.34 -9.14
CA ILE A 226 13.95 -12.60 -9.33
C ILE A 226 15.16 -12.61 -8.41
N ASP A 227 15.30 -13.69 -7.64
CA ASP A 227 16.52 -14.00 -6.90
C ASP A 227 17.12 -15.29 -7.39
N VAL A 228 18.43 -15.30 -7.55
CA VAL A 228 19.20 -16.47 -7.96
C VAL A 228 20.37 -16.67 -7.01
N HIS A 229 20.51 -17.87 -6.49
CA HIS A 229 21.66 -18.31 -5.69
C HIS A 229 22.47 -19.35 -6.48
N PRO A 230 23.39 -18.92 -7.37
CA PRO A 230 24.20 -19.86 -8.17
C PRO A 230 25.07 -20.75 -7.28
N VAL A 231 25.53 -20.18 -6.18
CA VAL A 231 26.22 -20.86 -5.07
C VAL A 231 25.72 -20.29 -3.74
N SER A 232 25.89 -21.02 -2.65
CA SER A 232 25.37 -20.62 -1.34
C SER A 232 25.86 -19.25 -0.84
N ALA A 233 27.03 -18.82 -1.30
CA ALA A 233 27.65 -17.55 -0.91
C ALA A 233 27.21 -16.35 -1.79
N LEU A 234 26.56 -16.59 -2.94
CA LEU A 234 26.22 -15.54 -3.90
C LEU A 234 24.71 -15.46 -4.13
N LEU A 235 24.15 -14.30 -3.82
CA LEU A 235 22.80 -13.90 -4.22
C LEU A 235 22.90 -12.87 -5.34
N LEU A 236 22.18 -13.11 -6.42
CA LEU A 236 21.94 -12.13 -7.48
C LEU A 236 20.44 -11.82 -7.51
N ASN A 237 20.10 -10.55 -7.64
CA ASN A 237 18.71 -10.12 -7.76
C ASN A 237 18.51 -9.22 -8.99
N LEU A 238 17.33 -9.35 -9.59
CA LEU A 238 16.85 -8.50 -10.67
C LEU A 238 15.38 -8.16 -10.37
N GLY A 239 15.04 -6.90 -10.49
CA GLY A 239 13.65 -6.49 -10.30
C GLY A 239 13.25 -5.39 -11.27
N TYR A 240 11.94 -5.33 -11.55
CA TYR A 240 11.34 -4.31 -12.38
C TYR A 240 10.04 -3.84 -11.74
N ARG A 241 9.93 -2.53 -11.53
CA ARG A 241 8.75 -1.87 -11.03
C ARG A 241 8.16 -0.93 -12.06
N HIS A 242 6.88 -1.12 -12.35
CA HIS A 242 6.11 -0.27 -13.23
C HIS A 242 4.92 0.33 -12.48
N ILE A 243 4.72 1.65 -12.62
CA ILE A 243 3.53 2.35 -12.12
C ILE A 243 3.03 3.26 -13.24
N SER A 244 1.86 2.98 -13.78
CA SER A 244 1.16 3.91 -14.67
C SER A 244 0.09 4.67 -13.91
N ARG A 245 -0.21 5.89 -14.35
CA ARG A 245 -1.21 6.77 -13.77
C ARG A 245 -2.22 7.18 -14.82
N GLU A 246 -3.44 7.48 -14.42
CA GLU A 246 -4.46 7.97 -15.35
C GLU A 246 -4.15 9.39 -15.80
N LYS A 247 -4.61 9.71 -17.02
CA LYS A 247 -4.63 11.10 -17.50
C LYS A 247 -5.83 11.79 -16.87
N VAL A 248 -5.60 12.91 -16.23
CA VAL A 248 -6.66 13.71 -15.64
C VAL A 248 -6.61 15.11 -16.25
N GLU A 249 -7.67 15.55 -16.89
CA GLU A 249 -7.85 16.89 -17.50
C GLU A 249 -6.66 17.35 -18.38
N GLY A 250 -6.10 16.43 -19.17
CA GLY A 250 -4.95 16.72 -20.04
C GLY A 250 -3.58 16.65 -19.38
N ASN A 251 -3.50 16.58 -18.05
CA ASN A 251 -2.26 16.38 -17.32
C ASN A 251 -1.90 14.89 -17.32
N LYS A 252 -0.73 14.57 -17.85
CA LYS A 252 -0.16 13.22 -17.84
C LYS A 252 1.11 13.25 -16.98
N VAL A 253 1.12 12.45 -15.93
CA VAL A 253 2.35 12.14 -15.19
C VAL A 253 2.99 10.92 -15.82
N ASP A 254 4.29 10.99 -16.10
CA ASP A 254 5.01 9.88 -16.71
C ASP A 254 4.98 8.63 -15.83
N ALA A 255 4.95 7.47 -16.51
CA ALA A 255 4.97 6.21 -15.81
C ALA A 255 6.34 5.99 -15.16
N VAL A 256 6.33 5.43 -13.96
CA VAL A 256 7.54 4.93 -13.30
C VAL A 256 7.94 3.62 -13.93
N ASN A 257 9.19 3.52 -14.40
CA ASN A 257 9.77 2.27 -14.91
C ASN A 257 11.15 2.11 -14.29
N ASN A 258 11.23 1.43 -13.17
CA ASN A 258 12.50 1.18 -12.49
C ASN A 258 12.93 -0.27 -12.70
N LEU A 259 13.92 -0.48 -13.53
CA LEU A 259 14.66 -1.73 -13.63
C LEU A 259 15.89 -1.63 -12.73
N TYR A 260 16.05 -2.57 -11.80
CA TYR A 260 17.17 -2.62 -10.88
C TYR A 260 17.80 -4.00 -10.86
N ALA A 261 19.10 -4.04 -10.60
CA ALA A 261 19.85 -5.27 -10.39
C ALA A 261 20.78 -5.12 -9.20
N GLY A 262 21.04 -6.20 -8.53
CA GLY A 262 21.97 -6.21 -7.40
C GLY A 262 22.55 -7.59 -7.13
N GLY A 263 23.48 -7.63 -6.20
CA GLY A 263 24.04 -8.87 -5.73
C GLY A 263 24.68 -8.71 -4.36
N ASN A 264 24.80 -9.82 -3.67
CA ASN A 264 25.49 -9.94 -2.39
C ASN A 264 26.38 -11.19 -2.43
N TYR A 265 27.66 -11.04 -2.07
CA TYR A 265 28.61 -12.12 -2.02
C TYR A 265 29.26 -12.20 -0.64
N GLU A 266 29.03 -13.32 0.04
CA GLU A 266 29.67 -13.66 1.31
C GLU A 266 31.02 -14.34 1.03
N PHE A 267 32.11 -13.60 1.13
CA PHE A 267 33.45 -14.12 0.85
C PHE A 267 34.13 -14.73 2.08
N PHE A 268 33.70 -14.34 3.30
CA PHE A 268 34.03 -15.01 4.54
C PHE A 268 32.75 -15.13 5.39
N LYS A 269 32.70 -16.14 6.26
CA LYS A 269 31.58 -16.31 7.18
C LYS A 269 31.34 -15.03 7.98
N GLY A 270 30.20 -14.43 7.79
CA GLY A 270 29.81 -13.18 8.44
C GLY A 270 30.33 -11.90 7.79
N ILE A 271 31.06 -11.98 6.65
CA ILE A 271 31.51 -10.79 5.91
C ILE A 271 31.06 -10.90 4.46
N SER A 272 30.25 -9.95 4.03
CA SER A 272 29.75 -9.90 2.66
C SER A 272 29.88 -8.50 2.05
N VAL A 273 30.01 -8.47 0.73
CA VAL A 273 29.93 -7.25 -0.08
C VAL A 273 28.64 -7.27 -0.87
N TYR A 274 28.02 -6.11 -1.00
CA TYR A 274 26.83 -5.95 -1.83
C TYR A 274 27.00 -4.78 -2.79
N ALA A 275 26.31 -4.90 -3.91
CA ALA A 275 26.17 -3.83 -4.88
C ALA A 275 24.76 -3.84 -5.44
N ARG A 276 24.22 -2.65 -5.72
CA ARG A 276 22.91 -2.47 -6.34
C ARG A 276 22.98 -1.30 -7.32
N ILE A 277 22.31 -1.47 -8.45
CA ILE A 277 22.11 -0.43 -9.45
C ILE A 277 20.60 -0.27 -9.60
N ASP A 278 20.13 0.95 -9.44
CA ASP A 278 18.73 1.33 -9.65
C ASP A 278 18.61 2.17 -10.92
N ASN A 279 17.42 2.20 -11.49
CA ASN A 279 17.07 2.93 -12.71
C ASN A 279 18.03 2.60 -13.90
N LEU A 280 18.26 1.32 -14.15
CA LEU A 280 19.10 0.84 -15.26
C LEU A 280 18.62 1.33 -16.65
N LEU A 281 17.34 1.70 -16.76
CA LEU A 281 16.75 2.26 -17.99
C LEU A 281 17.05 3.74 -18.16
N ASN A 282 17.65 4.38 -17.16
CA ASN A 282 17.97 5.82 -17.11
C ASN A 282 16.78 6.71 -17.51
N GLN A 283 15.62 6.41 -16.98
CA GLN A 283 14.40 7.15 -17.29
C GLN A 283 14.14 8.25 -16.24
N ASP A 284 13.66 9.38 -16.73
CA ASP A 284 13.15 10.45 -15.87
C ASP A 284 11.70 10.14 -15.52
N TYR A 285 11.40 10.06 -14.24
CA TYR A 285 10.05 9.95 -13.73
C TYR A 285 9.93 10.66 -12.37
N GLN A 286 8.71 10.94 -11.94
CA GLN A 286 8.44 11.66 -10.71
C GLN A 286 7.47 10.85 -9.84
N TYR A 287 7.82 10.67 -8.57
CA TYR A 287 6.88 10.20 -7.57
C TYR A 287 6.01 11.33 -7.04
N TYR A 288 6.58 12.53 -6.97
CA TYR A 288 5.94 13.75 -6.51
C TYR A 288 6.11 14.85 -7.55
N TRP A 289 5.12 15.70 -7.70
CA TRP A 289 5.12 16.77 -8.68
C TRP A 289 6.33 17.67 -8.54
N GLY A 290 7.07 17.88 -9.62
CA GLY A 290 8.26 18.74 -9.64
C GLY A 290 9.51 18.16 -8.97
N TYR A 291 9.47 16.89 -8.53
CA TYR A 291 10.61 16.21 -7.93
C TYR A 291 11.03 15.01 -8.80
N PRO A 292 11.89 15.24 -9.80
CA PRO A 292 12.41 14.17 -10.64
C PRO A 292 13.28 13.22 -9.81
N THR A 293 13.25 11.93 -10.16
CA THR A 293 14.17 10.96 -9.57
C THR A 293 15.55 11.05 -10.20
N GLU A 294 16.54 10.51 -9.49
CA GLU A 294 17.88 10.35 -10.02
C GLU A 294 17.86 9.42 -11.25
N GLY A 295 18.79 9.65 -12.18
CA GLY A 295 19.09 8.72 -13.26
C GLY A 295 19.65 7.39 -12.72
N ILE A 296 20.55 6.75 -13.45
CA ILE A 296 21.20 5.52 -12.99
C ILE A 296 21.92 5.78 -11.66
N ASN A 297 21.54 5.03 -10.64
CA ASN A 297 22.09 5.16 -9.30
C ASN A 297 22.79 3.87 -8.89
N PHE A 298 23.96 4.00 -8.26
CA PHE A 298 24.75 2.87 -7.78
C PHE A 298 24.95 2.97 -6.27
N THR A 299 24.64 1.88 -5.57
CA THR A 299 24.87 1.73 -4.15
C THR A 299 25.69 0.47 -3.88
N GLY A 300 26.70 0.55 -3.04
CA GLY A 300 27.49 -0.61 -2.65
C GLY A 300 28.07 -0.47 -1.24
N GLY A 301 28.35 -1.60 -0.63
CA GLY A 301 28.89 -1.61 0.74
C GLY A 301 29.36 -2.97 1.22
N VAL A 302 29.83 -2.99 2.45
CA VAL A 302 30.27 -4.18 3.17
C VAL A 302 29.38 -4.41 4.38
N SER A 303 28.95 -5.63 4.58
CA SER A 303 28.15 -6.04 5.74
C SER A 303 28.95 -6.99 6.62
N PHE A 304 28.88 -6.77 7.91
CA PHE A 304 29.49 -7.62 8.95
C PHE A 304 28.39 -8.20 9.83
N LYS A 305 28.40 -9.52 10.00
CA LYS A 305 27.49 -10.25 10.88
C LYS A 305 28.30 -10.86 12.03
N PHE A 306 28.09 -10.38 13.24
CA PHE A 306 28.74 -10.85 14.46
C PHE A 306 27.90 -11.94 15.15
#